data_651365f243973366408e12382517b4de
#
_entry.id   651365f243973366408e12382517b4de
#
_cell.length_a   1.000
_cell.length_b   1.000
_cell.length_c   1.000
_cell.angle_alpha   90.00
_cell.angle_beta   90.00
_cell.angle_gamma   90.00
#
_symmetry.space_group_name_H-M   'P 1'
#
loop_
_entity.id
_entity.type
_entity.pdbx_description
1 polymer ?
#
loop_
_entity_poly.entity_id
_entity_poly.type
_entity_poly.pdbx_seq_one_letter_code
_entity_poly.pdbx_strand_id
1 'polypeptide(L)'
;SQNATLRNILDAVYKMAVRKRKANESRPEGEKYAELQRVRLGSRLLAYLPLRITDELVGILRSFKDKASRVGVTQFIIQTHFQSPLEVTPEAKKAIEAILSAGWIITNQLVYTVAASGRGHKAKLRQTLNAMGVVCYYTFSVKGFHENYAVFAPNSRSLQEQQEEKVFGLIPKEKQKELYRLIRYERPLGKKLSGFLKENRLLFAATDRSVLNLPA
;
A
#
# COMPACT_ATOMS: atom_id res chain seq x y z
N SER A 1 -0.87 -25.95 -5.86
CA SER A 1 -1.45 -24.69 -6.40
C SER A 1 -0.74 -23.48 -5.77
N GLN A 2 -0.76 -22.32 -6.41
CA GLN A 2 -0.16 -21.08 -5.85
C GLN A 2 -0.78 -20.69 -4.50
N ASN A 3 -2.07 -20.98 -4.30
CA ASN A 3 -2.74 -20.74 -3.02
C ASN A 3 -2.21 -21.65 -1.91
N ALA A 4 -1.88 -22.92 -2.21
CA ALA A 4 -1.25 -23.83 -1.24
C ALA A 4 0.14 -23.32 -0.82
N THR A 5 0.95 -22.85 -1.76
CA THR A 5 2.25 -22.25 -1.46
C THR A 5 2.10 -21.01 -0.57
N LEU A 6 1.15 -20.11 -0.87
CA LEU A 6 0.87 -18.95 -0.03
C LEU A 6 0.46 -19.36 1.40
N ARG A 7 -0.44 -20.35 1.54
CA ARG A 7 -0.81 -20.88 2.86
C ARG A 7 0.41 -21.35 3.65
N ASN A 8 1.28 -22.14 3.04
CA ASN A 8 2.49 -22.66 3.68
C ASN A 8 3.43 -21.53 4.14
N ILE A 9 3.61 -20.48 3.31
CA ILE A 9 4.42 -19.31 3.66
C ILE A 9 3.79 -18.57 4.85
N LEU A 10 2.49 -18.28 4.80
CA LEU A 10 1.80 -17.58 5.87
C LEU A 10 1.78 -18.39 7.18
N ASP A 11 1.66 -19.73 7.10
CA ASP A 11 1.74 -20.59 8.27
C ASP A 11 3.16 -20.62 8.88
N ALA A 12 4.20 -20.60 8.05
CA ALA A 12 5.57 -20.46 8.53
C ALA A 12 5.80 -19.12 9.25
N VAL A 13 5.29 -18.02 8.68
CA VAL A 13 5.34 -16.69 9.30
C VAL A 13 4.59 -16.66 10.64
N TYR A 14 3.40 -17.27 10.70
CA TYR A 14 2.64 -17.38 11.95
C TYR A 14 3.41 -18.18 13.01
N LYS A 15 3.93 -19.35 12.66
CA LYS A 15 4.73 -20.21 13.58
C LYS A 15 5.95 -19.44 14.09
N MET A 16 6.61 -18.66 13.26
CA MET A 16 7.74 -17.81 13.66
C MET A 16 7.28 -16.74 14.67
N ALA A 17 6.17 -16.06 14.45
CA ALA A 17 5.64 -15.05 15.37
C ALA A 17 5.34 -15.68 16.75
N VAL A 18 4.66 -16.83 16.78
CA VAL A 18 4.36 -17.59 18.01
C VAL A 18 5.64 -17.94 18.77
N ARG A 19 6.64 -18.51 18.07
CA ARG A 19 7.92 -18.90 18.69
C ARG A 19 8.65 -17.72 19.33
N LYS A 20 8.72 -16.58 18.61
CA LYS A 20 9.38 -15.36 19.12
C LYS A 20 8.68 -14.84 20.37
N ARG A 21 7.35 -14.76 20.33
CA ARG A 21 6.56 -14.29 21.47
C ARG A 21 6.76 -15.18 22.70
N LYS A 22 6.64 -16.48 22.52
CA LYS A 22 6.87 -17.47 23.60
C LYS A 22 8.29 -17.36 24.17
N ALA A 23 9.30 -17.22 23.31
CA ALA A 23 10.69 -17.06 23.76
C ALA A 23 10.91 -15.76 24.54
N ASN A 24 10.11 -14.72 24.29
CA ASN A 24 10.23 -13.44 24.99
C ASN A 24 9.54 -13.42 26.36
N GLU A 25 8.70 -14.41 26.69
CA GLU A 25 8.02 -14.48 28.00
C GLU A 25 9.00 -14.62 29.16
N SER A 26 10.11 -15.32 28.94
CA SER A 26 11.16 -15.56 29.94
C SER A 26 12.40 -14.69 29.80
N ARG A 27 12.44 -13.76 28.81
CA ARG A 27 13.62 -12.93 28.56
C ARG A 27 13.49 -11.56 29.23
N PRO A 28 14.58 -11.05 29.83
CA PRO A 28 14.59 -9.70 30.37
C PRO A 28 14.40 -8.63 29.27
N GLU A 29 13.91 -7.47 29.68
CA GLU A 29 13.81 -6.31 28.77
C GLU A 29 15.23 -5.95 28.28
N GLY A 30 15.36 -5.66 26.99
CA GLY A 30 16.66 -5.41 26.34
C GLY A 30 17.29 -6.67 25.70
N GLU A 31 16.89 -7.88 26.10
CA GLU A 31 17.34 -9.13 25.48
C GLU A 31 16.24 -9.80 24.64
N LYS A 32 15.07 -9.21 24.58
CA LYS A 32 13.93 -9.73 23.80
C LYS A 32 14.20 -9.70 22.31
N TYR A 33 13.78 -10.75 21.64
CA TYR A 33 13.77 -10.78 20.17
C TYR A 33 12.77 -9.76 19.63
N ALA A 34 13.09 -9.13 18.49
CA ALA A 34 12.15 -8.31 17.76
C ALA A 34 10.90 -9.13 17.36
N GLU A 35 9.74 -8.72 17.82
CA GLU A 35 8.47 -9.37 17.51
C GLU A 35 7.92 -8.91 16.17
N LEU A 36 7.20 -9.80 15.50
CA LEU A 36 6.60 -9.51 14.21
C LEU A 36 5.35 -8.65 14.39
N GLN A 37 5.43 -7.39 14.00
CA GLN A 37 4.30 -6.46 14.07
C GLN A 37 3.62 -6.22 12.71
N ARG A 38 4.35 -6.46 11.60
CA ARG A 38 3.88 -6.16 10.26
C ARG A 38 4.14 -7.31 9.30
N VAL A 39 3.11 -7.65 8.52
CA VAL A 39 3.25 -8.54 7.36
C VAL A 39 2.88 -7.76 6.10
N ARG A 40 3.76 -7.75 5.12
CA ARG A 40 3.56 -7.10 3.84
C ARG A 40 3.78 -8.10 2.70
N LEU A 41 2.77 -8.23 1.85
CA LEU A 41 2.84 -9.02 0.64
C LEU A 41 2.89 -8.06 -0.56
N GLY A 42 3.91 -8.17 -1.40
CA GLY A 42 4.03 -7.43 -2.64
C GLY A 42 3.39 -8.20 -3.79
N SER A 43 2.49 -7.57 -4.54
CA SER A 43 1.86 -8.19 -5.70
C SER A 43 1.34 -7.16 -6.69
N ARG A 44 1.52 -7.45 -7.99
CA ARG A 44 0.92 -6.67 -9.09
C ARG A 44 -0.42 -7.25 -9.57
N LEU A 45 -0.91 -8.33 -8.97
CA LEU A 45 -2.14 -9.00 -9.39
C LEU A 45 -3.36 -8.08 -9.44
N LEU A 46 -3.48 -7.14 -8.51
CA LEU A 46 -4.58 -6.18 -8.50
C LEU A 46 -4.67 -5.33 -9.76
N ALA A 47 -3.51 -4.98 -10.35
CA ALA A 47 -3.45 -4.18 -11.57
C ALA A 47 -3.52 -5.04 -12.85
N TYR A 48 -2.83 -6.20 -12.86
CA TYR A 48 -2.64 -6.96 -14.10
C TYR A 48 -3.56 -8.16 -14.25
N LEU A 49 -3.97 -8.77 -13.16
CA LEU A 49 -4.81 -9.97 -13.20
C LEU A 49 -5.74 -10.01 -11.98
N PRO A 50 -6.63 -9.01 -11.82
CA PRO A 50 -7.51 -8.89 -10.66
C PRO A 50 -8.41 -10.10 -10.44
N LEU A 51 -8.77 -10.84 -11.49
CA LEU A 51 -9.56 -12.07 -11.41
C LEU A 51 -8.88 -13.19 -10.61
N ARG A 52 -7.58 -13.09 -10.34
CA ARG A 52 -6.87 -14.03 -9.43
C ARG A 52 -7.16 -13.76 -7.95
N ILE A 53 -7.77 -12.64 -7.62
CA ILE A 53 -8.24 -12.36 -6.25
C ILE A 53 -9.59 -13.06 -6.06
N THR A 54 -9.51 -14.36 -5.84
CA THR A 54 -10.66 -15.25 -5.64
C THR A 54 -11.09 -15.26 -4.17
N ASP A 55 -12.32 -15.74 -3.91
CA ASP A 55 -12.83 -15.91 -2.54
C ASP A 55 -11.94 -16.83 -1.71
N GLU A 56 -11.34 -17.86 -2.32
CA GLU A 56 -10.37 -18.72 -1.66
C GLU A 56 -9.13 -17.93 -1.19
N LEU A 57 -8.57 -17.10 -2.05
CA LEU A 57 -7.43 -16.25 -1.70
C LEU A 57 -7.79 -15.26 -0.59
N VAL A 58 -8.93 -14.61 -0.69
CA VAL A 58 -9.43 -13.68 0.33
C VAL A 58 -9.65 -14.39 1.66
N GLY A 59 -10.19 -15.61 1.63
CA GLY A 59 -10.37 -16.47 2.81
C GLY A 59 -9.03 -16.83 3.49
N ILE A 60 -7.99 -17.12 2.71
CA ILE A 60 -6.63 -17.38 3.22
C ILE A 60 -6.10 -16.13 3.95
N LEU A 61 -6.21 -14.96 3.32
CA LEU A 61 -5.74 -13.71 3.89
C LEU A 61 -6.48 -13.34 5.19
N ARG A 62 -7.80 -13.50 5.21
CA ARG A 62 -8.63 -13.27 6.40
C ARG A 62 -8.25 -14.20 7.54
N SER A 63 -8.21 -15.50 7.29
CA SER A 63 -7.84 -16.52 8.28
C SER A 63 -6.44 -16.27 8.86
N PHE A 64 -5.47 -15.93 8.01
CA PHE A 64 -4.14 -15.59 8.48
C PHE A 64 -4.15 -14.34 9.37
N LYS A 65 -4.83 -13.27 8.95
CA LYS A 65 -4.95 -12.04 9.74
C LYS A 65 -5.55 -12.35 11.12
N ASP A 66 -6.65 -13.09 11.18
CA ASP A 66 -7.36 -13.37 12.43
C ASP A 66 -6.49 -14.14 13.43
N LYS A 67 -5.73 -15.15 12.97
CA LYS A 67 -4.82 -15.89 13.84
C LYS A 67 -3.56 -15.10 14.21
N ALA A 68 -2.98 -14.35 13.28
CA ALA A 68 -1.74 -13.61 13.51
C ALA A 68 -1.96 -12.37 14.40
N SER A 69 -3.13 -11.75 14.36
CA SER A 69 -3.49 -10.63 15.24
C SER A 69 -3.46 -11.05 16.73
N ARG A 70 -3.83 -12.29 17.04
CA ARG A 70 -3.82 -12.82 18.41
C ARG A 70 -2.42 -12.98 19.00
N VAL A 71 -1.40 -13.03 18.15
CA VAL A 71 0.01 -13.13 18.54
C VAL A 71 0.80 -11.85 18.30
N GLY A 72 0.13 -10.71 18.23
CA GLY A 72 0.76 -9.39 18.24
C GLY A 72 1.03 -8.78 16.86
N VAL A 73 0.69 -9.44 15.76
CA VAL A 73 0.79 -8.82 14.43
C VAL A 73 -0.34 -7.82 14.26
N THR A 74 0.01 -6.55 14.06
CA THR A 74 -0.97 -5.44 14.03
C THR A 74 -1.20 -4.87 12.64
N GLN A 75 -0.30 -5.12 11.68
CA GLN A 75 -0.35 -4.53 10.35
C GLN A 75 -0.29 -5.60 9.26
N PHE A 76 -1.31 -5.64 8.41
CA PHE A 76 -1.44 -6.56 7.28
C PHE A 76 -1.58 -5.73 6.01
N ILE A 77 -0.57 -5.79 5.13
CA ILE A 77 -0.46 -4.88 4.00
C ILE A 77 -0.29 -5.67 2.70
N ILE A 78 -1.12 -5.37 1.72
CA ILE A 78 -0.86 -5.70 0.31
C ILE A 78 -0.25 -4.48 -0.35
N GLN A 79 0.98 -4.61 -0.82
CA GLN A 79 1.62 -3.56 -1.61
C GLN A 79 1.46 -3.88 -3.09
N THR A 80 0.77 -3.00 -3.80
CA THR A 80 0.49 -3.13 -5.22
C THR A 80 1.15 -2.01 -6.04
N HIS A 81 1.01 -2.09 -7.38
CA HIS A 81 1.66 -1.19 -8.33
C HIS A 81 0.70 -0.82 -9.47
N PHE A 82 -0.28 0.04 -9.20
CA PHE A 82 -1.02 0.73 -10.25
C PHE A 82 -0.18 1.88 -10.78
N GLN A 83 -0.04 1.96 -12.10
CA GLN A 83 0.72 3.00 -12.80
C GLN A 83 -0.20 4.01 -13.48
N SER A 84 -1.40 3.59 -13.86
CA SER A 84 -2.37 4.35 -14.63
C SER A 84 -3.77 4.24 -14.04
N PRO A 85 -4.59 5.30 -14.11
CA PRO A 85 -6.02 5.21 -13.79
C PRO A 85 -6.75 4.16 -14.64
N LEU A 86 -6.27 3.88 -15.85
CA LEU A 86 -6.86 2.90 -16.77
C LEU A 86 -6.73 1.45 -16.27
N GLU A 87 -5.78 1.16 -15.38
CA GLU A 87 -5.62 -0.14 -14.74
C GLU A 87 -6.67 -0.39 -13.65
N VAL A 88 -7.40 0.65 -13.23
CA VAL A 88 -8.45 0.56 -12.20
C VAL A 88 -9.77 0.14 -12.85
N THR A 89 -9.78 -1.06 -13.40
CA THR A 89 -10.95 -1.68 -14.06
C THR A 89 -12.04 -2.04 -13.03
N PRO A 90 -13.27 -2.37 -13.48
CA PRO A 90 -14.32 -2.86 -12.58
C PRO A 90 -13.89 -4.10 -11.78
N GLU A 91 -13.11 -5.02 -12.39
CA GLU A 91 -12.58 -6.22 -11.74
C GLU A 91 -11.52 -5.85 -10.70
N ALA A 92 -10.65 -4.89 -11.00
CA ALA A 92 -9.67 -4.38 -10.06
C ALA A 92 -10.35 -3.72 -8.85
N LYS A 93 -11.44 -2.99 -9.05
CA LYS A 93 -12.24 -2.40 -7.95
C LYS A 93 -12.80 -3.48 -7.04
N LYS A 94 -13.45 -4.51 -7.60
CA LYS A 94 -13.97 -5.65 -6.84
C LYS A 94 -12.87 -6.36 -6.05
N ALA A 95 -11.72 -6.58 -6.67
CA ALA A 95 -10.56 -7.21 -6.03
C ALA A 95 -10.01 -6.37 -4.85
N ILE A 96 -9.94 -5.05 -5.01
CA ILE A 96 -9.55 -4.11 -3.95
C ILE A 96 -10.55 -4.19 -2.78
N GLU A 97 -11.84 -4.11 -3.06
CA GLU A 97 -12.91 -4.20 -2.06
C GLU A 97 -12.84 -5.52 -1.27
N ALA A 98 -12.63 -6.64 -1.97
CA ALA A 98 -12.51 -7.95 -1.36
C ALA A 98 -11.31 -8.04 -0.39
N ILE A 99 -10.15 -7.51 -0.76
CA ILE A 99 -8.97 -7.48 0.12
C ILE A 99 -9.19 -6.54 1.32
N LEU A 100 -9.76 -5.36 1.09
CA LEU A 100 -10.08 -4.42 2.17
C LEU A 100 -11.10 -5.03 3.15
N SER A 101 -12.09 -5.79 2.65
CA SER A 101 -13.08 -6.49 3.48
C SER A 101 -12.46 -7.59 4.33
N ALA A 102 -11.35 -8.18 3.90
CA ALA A 102 -10.55 -9.11 4.70
C ALA A 102 -9.74 -8.40 5.80
N GLY A 103 -9.82 -7.07 5.88
CA GLY A 103 -9.14 -6.25 6.90
C GLY A 103 -7.67 -5.98 6.61
N TRP A 104 -7.20 -6.22 5.38
CA TRP A 104 -5.87 -5.84 4.94
C TRP A 104 -5.86 -4.39 4.44
N ILE A 105 -4.75 -3.70 4.63
CA ILE A 105 -4.50 -2.38 4.06
C ILE A 105 -3.87 -2.59 2.68
N ILE A 106 -4.29 -1.79 1.70
CA ILE A 106 -3.66 -1.79 0.38
C ILE A 106 -2.85 -0.51 0.22
N THR A 107 -1.58 -0.66 -0.13
CA THR A 107 -0.71 0.46 -0.45
C THR A 107 -0.29 0.39 -1.91
N ASN A 108 -0.28 1.52 -2.59
CA ASN A 108 0.20 1.62 -3.97
C ASN A 108 1.58 2.26 -4.01
N GLN A 109 2.49 1.60 -4.70
CA GLN A 109 3.81 2.10 -5.04
C GLN A 109 3.88 2.22 -6.56
N LEU A 110 4.29 3.34 -7.07
CA LEU A 110 4.38 3.55 -8.50
C LEU A 110 5.72 4.15 -8.91
N VAL A 111 6.05 4.00 -10.18
CA VAL A 111 7.24 4.56 -10.79
C VAL A 111 6.81 5.48 -11.93
N TYR A 112 7.53 6.55 -12.17
CA TYR A 112 7.33 7.38 -13.35
C TYR A 112 7.78 6.64 -14.61
N THR A 113 6.80 6.25 -15.42
CA THR A 113 7.05 5.69 -16.74
C THR A 113 6.63 6.69 -17.81
N VAL A 114 7.27 6.67 -18.97
CA VAL A 114 6.93 7.55 -20.10
C VAL A 114 5.45 7.44 -20.45
N ALA A 115 4.94 6.21 -20.59
CA ALA A 115 3.55 5.95 -20.96
C ALA A 115 2.50 6.43 -19.94
N ALA A 116 2.85 6.51 -18.67
CA ALA A 116 1.90 6.79 -17.58
C ALA A 116 2.24 8.07 -16.79
N SER A 117 3.02 8.99 -17.36
CA SER A 117 3.47 10.22 -16.68
C SER A 117 2.98 11.52 -17.34
N GLY A 118 1.91 11.46 -18.13
CA GLY A 118 1.25 12.65 -18.65
C GLY A 118 0.77 13.59 -17.52
N ARG A 119 0.63 14.87 -17.83
CA ARG A 119 0.19 15.88 -16.86
C ARG A 119 -1.16 15.51 -16.25
N GLY A 120 -1.27 15.59 -14.94
CA GLY A 120 -2.47 15.25 -14.18
C GLY A 120 -2.77 13.73 -14.09
N HIS A 121 -2.04 12.89 -14.81
CA HIS A 121 -2.28 11.44 -14.84
C HIS A 121 -2.08 10.78 -13.47
N LYS A 122 -1.00 11.12 -12.77
CA LYS A 122 -0.72 10.60 -11.43
C LYS A 122 -1.69 11.16 -10.38
N ALA A 123 -2.01 12.44 -10.46
CA ALA A 123 -3.01 13.06 -9.60
C ALA A 123 -4.37 12.35 -9.73
N LYS A 124 -4.82 12.06 -10.95
CA LYS A 124 -6.04 11.28 -11.20
C LYS A 124 -5.96 9.87 -10.64
N LEU A 125 -4.84 9.18 -10.82
CA LEU A 125 -4.62 7.84 -10.25
C LEU A 125 -4.71 7.88 -8.72
N ARG A 126 -4.02 8.80 -8.06
CA ARG A 126 -4.05 8.96 -6.60
C ARG A 126 -5.46 9.24 -6.09
N GLN A 127 -6.16 10.17 -6.73
CA GLN A 127 -7.54 10.49 -6.38
C GLN A 127 -8.44 9.25 -6.47
N THR A 128 -8.34 8.49 -7.58
CA THR A 128 -9.12 7.28 -7.80
C THR A 128 -8.81 6.21 -6.75
N LEU A 129 -7.54 5.95 -6.49
CA LEU A 129 -7.11 4.94 -5.53
C LEU A 129 -7.49 5.31 -4.09
N ASN A 130 -7.29 6.58 -3.69
CA ASN A 130 -7.66 7.02 -2.34
C ASN A 130 -9.18 6.95 -2.11
N ALA A 131 -10.00 7.28 -3.10
CA ALA A 131 -11.45 7.14 -3.01
C ALA A 131 -11.89 5.69 -2.73
N MET A 132 -11.09 4.71 -3.13
CA MET A 132 -11.31 3.27 -2.88
C MET A 132 -10.68 2.78 -1.58
N GLY A 133 -9.91 3.60 -0.86
CA GLY A 133 -9.19 3.20 0.35
C GLY A 133 -7.80 2.62 0.12
N VAL A 134 -7.27 2.73 -1.09
CA VAL A 134 -5.88 2.39 -1.39
C VAL A 134 -4.98 3.57 -1.07
N VAL A 135 -3.95 3.35 -0.26
CA VAL A 135 -3.02 4.38 0.18
C VAL A 135 -1.87 4.49 -0.81
N CYS A 136 -1.68 5.65 -1.42
CA CYS A 136 -0.54 5.91 -2.28
C CYS A 136 0.71 6.11 -1.41
N TYR A 137 1.58 5.09 -1.39
CA TYR A 137 2.70 5.00 -0.46
C TYR A 137 3.92 5.79 -0.94
N TYR A 138 4.45 5.43 -2.11
CA TYR A 138 5.57 6.11 -2.74
C TYR A 138 5.40 6.23 -4.24
N THR A 139 5.96 7.30 -4.78
CA THR A 139 6.21 7.47 -6.20
C THR A 139 7.72 7.56 -6.42
N PHE A 140 8.25 6.66 -7.26
CA PHE A 140 9.66 6.63 -7.58
C PHE A 140 9.93 7.29 -8.93
N SER A 141 10.99 8.10 -8.99
CA SER A 141 11.65 8.44 -10.24
C SER A 141 12.95 7.67 -10.34
N VAL A 142 13.31 7.26 -11.53
CA VAL A 142 14.59 6.63 -11.83
C VAL A 142 15.53 7.73 -12.34
N LYS A 143 16.65 7.92 -11.70
CA LYS A 143 17.71 8.84 -12.18
C LYS A 143 18.41 8.17 -13.36
N GLY A 144 18.39 8.88 -14.47
CA GLY A 144 18.74 8.50 -15.79
C GLY A 144 19.98 7.70 -16.04
N PHE A 145 19.77 6.50 -16.52
CA PHE A 145 20.68 5.90 -17.49
C PHE A 145 20.09 6.08 -18.88
N HIS A 146 20.94 6.30 -19.86
CA HIS A 146 20.50 6.40 -21.24
C HIS A 146 19.71 5.17 -21.70
N GLU A 147 20.01 4.01 -21.14
CA GLU A 147 19.29 2.76 -21.42
C GLU A 147 17.83 2.76 -21.01
N ASN A 148 17.47 3.59 -20.03
CA ASN A 148 16.12 3.60 -19.44
C ASN A 148 15.23 4.74 -19.93
N TYR A 149 15.72 5.67 -20.74
CA TYR A 149 14.98 6.86 -21.16
C TYR A 149 13.66 6.55 -21.89
N ALA A 150 13.60 5.43 -22.60
CA ALA A 150 12.40 5.02 -23.31
C ALA A 150 11.29 4.49 -22.39
N VAL A 151 11.64 4.06 -21.17
CA VAL A 151 10.72 3.42 -20.20
C VAL A 151 10.39 4.36 -19.06
N PHE A 152 11.38 5.04 -18.50
CA PHE A 152 11.22 5.89 -17.33
C PHE A 152 11.23 7.38 -17.67
N ALA A 153 10.32 8.12 -17.05
CA ALA A 153 10.24 9.56 -17.24
C ALA A 153 11.40 10.29 -16.54
N PRO A 154 11.87 11.42 -17.09
CA PRO A 154 12.99 12.18 -16.54
C PRO A 154 12.67 12.80 -15.17
N ASN A 155 13.71 13.17 -14.42
CA ASN A 155 13.58 13.78 -13.09
C ASN A 155 12.79 15.09 -13.08
N SER A 156 12.77 15.84 -14.17
CA SER A 156 11.94 17.04 -14.31
C SER A 156 10.45 16.75 -14.08
N ARG A 157 9.96 15.60 -14.53
CA ARG A 157 8.57 15.17 -14.28
C ARG A 157 8.35 14.85 -12.80
N SER A 158 9.34 14.29 -12.14
CA SER A 158 9.30 14.05 -10.69
C SER A 158 9.19 15.35 -9.89
N LEU A 159 9.93 16.38 -10.27
CA LEU A 159 9.83 17.71 -9.65
C LEU A 159 8.45 18.35 -9.88
N GLN A 160 7.91 18.24 -11.08
CA GLN A 160 6.56 18.71 -11.39
C GLN A 160 5.52 18.03 -10.50
N GLU A 161 5.62 16.71 -10.33
CA GLU A 161 4.70 15.97 -9.46
C GLU A 161 4.83 16.39 -8.00
N GLN A 162 6.03 16.69 -7.51
CA GLN A 162 6.22 17.22 -6.16
C GLN A 162 5.50 18.56 -5.97
N GLN A 163 5.49 19.41 -6.97
CA GLN A 163 4.72 20.66 -6.92
C GLN A 163 3.21 20.39 -6.92
N GLU A 164 2.73 19.48 -7.77
CA GLU A 164 1.33 19.07 -7.80
C GLU A 164 0.89 18.47 -6.44
N GLU A 165 1.75 17.66 -5.81
CA GLU A 165 1.49 17.08 -4.48
C GLU A 165 1.37 18.15 -3.39
N LYS A 166 2.27 19.14 -3.39
CA LYS A 166 2.22 20.24 -2.42
C LYS A 166 0.96 21.08 -2.56
N VAL A 167 0.48 21.28 -3.77
CA VAL A 167 -0.72 22.11 -4.02
C VAL A 167 -2.01 21.34 -3.72
N PHE A 168 -2.09 20.05 -4.10
CA PHE A 168 -3.35 19.31 -4.12
C PHE A 168 -3.49 18.23 -3.06
N GLY A 169 -2.41 17.82 -2.43
CA GLY A 169 -2.47 16.62 -1.61
C GLY A 169 -1.57 16.59 -0.36
N LEU A 170 -0.71 17.59 -0.14
CA LEU A 170 0.19 17.59 1.02
C LEU A 170 -0.59 17.72 2.32
N ILE A 171 -0.49 16.71 3.15
CA ILE A 171 -1.16 16.67 4.44
C ILE A 171 -0.36 17.46 5.46
N PRO A 172 -0.98 18.46 6.16
CA PRO A 172 -0.33 19.19 7.22
C PRO A 172 0.27 18.26 8.28
N LYS A 173 1.44 18.62 8.82
CA LYS A 173 2.18 17.77 9.78
C LYS A 173 1.34 17.37 10.99
N GLU A 174 0.55 18.29 11.51
CA GLU A 174 -0.36 18.09 12.65
C GLU A 174 -1.48 17.07 12.33
N LYS A 175 -1.86 16.92 11.06
CA LYS A 175 -2.89 15.99 10.59
C LYS A 175 -2.35 14.62 10.20
N GLN A 176 -1.05 14.45 10.09
CA GLN A 176 -0.44 13.17 9.68
C GLN A 176 -0.71 12.05 10.69
N LYS A 177 -0.69 12.34 12.00
CA LYS A 177 -1.03 11.35 13.04
C LYS A 177 -2.47 10.86 12.92
N GLU A 178 -3.41 11.77 12.63
CA GLU A 178 -4.81 11.45 12.40
C GLU A 178 -4.97 10.54 11.16
N LEU A 179 -4.32 10.90 10.05
CA LEU A 179 -4.30 10.06 8.84
C LEU A 179 -3.77 8.65 9.14
N TYR A 180 -2.64 8.53 9.85
CA TYR A 180 -2.07 7.21 10.17
C TYR A 180 -2.99 6.38 11.04
N ARG A 181 -3.66 7.00 12.03
CA ARG A 181 -4.66 6.33 12.85
C ARG A 181 -5.84 5.84 12.00
N LEU A 182 -6.37 6.71 11.15
CA LEU A 182 -7.47 6.40 10.23
C LEU A 182 -7.12 5.20 9.33
N ILE A 183 -5.97 5.23 8.67
CA ILE A 183 -5.52 4.14 7.78
C ILE A 183 -5.40 2.82 8.55
N ARG A 184 -4.93 2.86 9.79
CA ARG A 184 -4.65 1.68 10.59
C ARG A 184 -5.90 1.03 11.18
N TYR A 185 -6.84 1.84 11.67
CA TYR A 185 -7.92 1.35 12.53
C TYR A 185 -9.34 1.55 11.97
N GLU A 186 -9.56 2.54 11.10
CA GLU A 186 -10.90 2.91 10.67
C GLU A 186 -11.41 2.08 9.49
N ARG A 187 -12.69 1.70 9.53
CA ARG A 187 -13.36 0.97 8.44
C ARG A 187 -14.78 1.50 8.24
N PRO A 188 -15.32 1.50 7.03
CA PRO A 188 -14.64 1.17 5.75
C PRO A 188 -13.64 2.27 5.35
N LEU A 189 -12.41 1.86 5.03
CA LEU A 189 -11.29 2.77 4.83
C LEU A 189 -11.53 3.82 3.73
N GLY A 190 -12.08 3.42 2.58
CA GLY A 190 -12.34 4.34 1.46
C GLY A 190 -13.25 5.50 1.85
N LYS A 191 -14.37 5.22 2.54
CA LYS A 191 -15.32 6.25 3.02
C LYS A 191 -14.67 7.18 4.04
N LYS A 192 -13.92 6.63 4.99
CA LYS A 192 -13.24 7.40 6.04
C LYS A 192 -12.12 8.27 5.47
N LEU A 193 -11.31 7.72 4.57
CA LEU A 193 -10.25 8.48 3.89
C LEU A 193 -10.83 9.58 3.00
N SER A 194 -11.90 9.30 2.27
CA SER A 194 -12.60 10.32 1.46
C SER A 194 -13.15 11.47 2.33
N GLY A 195 -13.72 11.15 3.49
CA GLY A 195 -14.16 12.16 4.47
C GLY A 195 -13.00 13.03 4.95
N PHE A 196 -11.91 12.41 5.39
CA PHE A 196 -10.70 13.11 5.83
C PHE A 196 -10.14 14.06 4.75
N LEU A 197 -10.06 13.61 3.49
CA LEU A 197 -9.58 14.42 2.39
C LEU A 197 -10.51 15.64 2.16
N LYS A 198 -11.82 15.43 2.16
CA LYS A 198 -12.81 16.49 1.99
C LYS A 198 -12.73 17.54 3.10
N GLU A 199 -12.67 17.13 4.36
CA GLU A 199 -12.56 18.02 5.52
C GLU A 199 -11.28 18.87 5.48
N ASN A 200 -10.18 18.30 4.99
CA ASN A 200 -8.91 18.99 4.85
C ASN A 200 -8.72 19.67 3.48
N ARG A 201 -9.74 19.68 2.62
CA ARG A 201 -9.73 20.28 1.26
C ARG A 201 -8.61 19.73 0.36
N LEU A 202 -8.35 18.45 0.46
CA LEU A 202 -7.31 17.76 -0.30
C LEU A 202 -7.94 16.89 -1.40
N LEU A 203 -7.31 16.83 -2.57
CA LEU A 203 -7.73 15.93 -3.65
C LEU A 203 -7.25 14.49 -3.44
N PHE A 204 -6.12 14.32 -2.81
CA PHE A 204 -5.52 13.01 -2.47
C PHE A 204 -4.58 13.14 -1.27
N ALA A 205 -4.17 12.03 -0.70
CA ALA A 205 -3.20 12.02 0.40
C ALA A 205 -1.77 11.97 -0.11
N ALA A 206 -0.96 12.95 0.28
CA ALA A 206 0.48 12.98 0.06
C ALA A 206 1.21 13.40 1.35
N THR A 207 2.46 12.98 1.51
CA THR A 207 3.34 13.37 2.61
C THR A 207 4.64 13.93 2.05
N ASP A 208 5.46 14.53 2.89
CA ASP A 208 6.77 15.08 2.49
C ASP A 208 7.68 14.06 1.78
N ARG A 209 7.40 12.76 1.96
CA ARG A 209 8.16 11.65 1.37
C ARG A 209 7.41 10.89 0.30
N SER A 210 6.34 11.45 -0.25
CA SER A 210 5.52 10.75 -1.25
C SER A 210 6.24 10.55 -2.58
N VAL A 211 7.23 11.38 -2.91
CA VAL A 211 8.08 11.21 -4.10
C VAL A 211 9.51 10.95 -3.66
N LEU A 212 10.07 9.84 -4.11
CA LEU A 212 11.44 9.43 -3.84
C LEU A 212 12.20 9.28 -5.15
N ASN A 213 13.39 9.86 -5.18
CA ASN A 213 14.36 9.65 -6.25
C ASN A 213 15.20 8.42 -5.93
N LEU A 214 15.15 7.42 -6.78
CA LEU A 214 16.04 6.28 -6.68
C LEU A 214 17.41 6.63 -7.27
N PRO A 215 18.52 6.22 -6.62
CA PRO A 215 19.82 6.31 -7.26
C PRO A 215 19.82 5.49 -8.55
N ALA A 216 20.60 5.95 -9.49
CA ALA A 216 20.85 5.23 -10.73
C ALA A 216 21.66 3.96 -10.47
#